data_22f819e2b1e974b43352a336385ef33e
#
_entry.id   22f819e2b1e974b43352a336385ef33e
#
_cell.length_a   1.000
_cell.length_b   1.000
_cell.length_c   1.000
_cell.angle_alpha   90.00
_cell.angle_beta   90.00
_cell.angle_gamma   90.00
#
_symmetry.space_group_name_H-M   'P 1'
#
loop_
_entity.id
_entity.type
_entity.pdbx_description
1 polymer ?
#
loop_
_entity_poly.entity_id
_entity_poly.type
_entity_poly.pdbx_seq_one_letter_code
_entity_poly.pdbx_strand_id
1 'polypeptide(L)'
;DCPSSIGKPSPLQDTYWKLKKSESVQDQKKADIFSRRHSFSCLIQVIKDDHNKELEGKILNFRFGIKVWEKIQSELKPPIGEPNNPFDLLKGKLFSLKITKVSGFNNYDQSKFVDKAIPLVIPDEKGKLVPITEKTDKALVFTFLKEHSADLTKHAYKEWDQDTYNYVNQ
;
A
#
# COMPACT_ATOMS: atom_id res chain seq x y z
N ASP A 1 1.93 12.49 10.50
CA ASP A 1 1.70 11.09 10.91
C ASP A 1 1.40 11.01 12.41
N CYS A 2 0.62 10.02 12.85
CA CYS A 2 0.20 9.93 14.25
C CYS A 2 1.30 9.32 15.13
N PRO A 3 1.74 9.98 16.23
CA PRO A 3 2.79 9.46 17.12
C PRO A 3 2.49 8.07 17.69
N SER A 4 1.22 7.73 17.90
CA SER A 4 0.83 6.40 18.38
C SER A 4 1.18 5.26 17.40
N SER A 5 1.54 5.58 16.14
CA SER A 5 2.03 4.59 15.18
C SER A 5 3.37 3.97 15.57
N ILE A 6 4.16 4.68 16.38
CA ILE A 6 5.46 4.25 16.91
C ILE A 6 5.45 4.13 18.43
N GLY A 7 4.25 3.97 19.03
CA GLY A 7 4.11 3.78 20.48
C GLY A 7 4.29 5.04 21.33
N LYS A 8 4.35 6.24 20.71
CA LYS A 8 4.43 7.50 21.44
C LYS A 8 3.03 8.04 21.81
N PRO A 9 2.89 8.80 22.91
CA PRO A 9 1.63 9.49 23.26
C PRO A 9 1.14 10.37 22.12
N SER A 10 -0.18 10.41 21.94
CA SER A 10 -0.81 11.22 20.91
C SER A 10 -2.07 11.88 21.45
N PRO A 11 -2.12 13.23 21.56
CA PRO A 11 -3.30 13.95 22.03
C PRO A 11 -4.55 13.64 21.22
N LEU A 12 -4.41 13.44 19.90
CA LEU A 12 -5.54 13.06 19.04
C LEU A 12 -6.07 11.68 19.37
N GLN A 13 -5.20 10.72 19.69
CA GLN A 13 -5.59 9.37 20.08
C GLN A 13 -6.27 9.37 21.46
N ASP A 14 -5.78 10.19 22.39
CA ASP A 14 -6.37 10.34 23.71
C ASP A 14 -7.78 10.96 23.61
N THR A 15 -7.93 12.00 22.77
CA THR A 15 -9.22 12.61 22.46
C THR A 15 -10.19 11.62 21.82
N TYR A 16 -9.70 10.81 20.86
CA TYR A 16 -10.49 9.74 20.26
C TYR A 16 -11.07 8.80 21.32
N TRP A 17 -10.23 8.27 22.20
CA TRP A 17 -10.68 7.31 23.21
C TRP A 17 -11.57 7.95 24.27
N LYS A 18 -11.32 9.21 24.67
CA LYS A 18 -12.18 9.95 25.58
C LYS A 18 -13.59 10.11 25.02
N LEU A 19 -13.71 10.54 23.78
CA LEU A 19 -15.00 10.70 23.11
C LEU A 19 -15.68 9.35 22.82
N LYS A 20 -14.92 8.33 22.43
CA LYS A 20 -15.48 6.99 22.12
C LYS A 20 -16.05 6.27 23.33
N LYS A 21 -15.51 6.53 24.53
CA LYS A 21 -15.98 6.00 25.82
C LYS A 21 -17.09 6.83 26.46
N SER A 22 -17.45 7.99 25.89
CA SER A 22 -18.55 8.81 26.38
C SER A 22 -19.89 8.09 26.24
N GLU A 23 -20.81 8.29 27.18
CA GLU A 23 -22.20 7.82 27.10
C GLU A 23 -23.01 8.57 26.03
N SER A 24 -22.52 9.74 25.60
CA SER A 24 -23.16 10.56 24.58
C SER A 24 -22.95 10.01 23.17
N VAL A 25 -24.05 9.67 22.48
CA VAL A 25 -24.02 9.26 21.06
C VAL A 25 -23.41 10.34 20.15
N GLN A 26 -23.60 11.63 20.51
CA GLN A 26 -23.00 12.72 19.74
C GLN A 26 -21.49 12.74 19.88
N ASP A 27 -20.95 12.52 21.08
CA ASP A 27 -19.52 12.45 21.31
C ASP A 27 -18.89 11.23 20.62
N GLN A 28 -19.56 10.07 20.67
CA GLN A 28 -19.11 8.88 19.94
C GLN A 28 -19.04 9.11 18.43
N LYS A 29 -19.96 9.87 17.83
CA LYS A 29 -19.90 10.28 16.43
C LYS A 29 -18.76 11.27 16.16
N LYS A 30 -18.52 12.22 17.07
CA LYS A 30 -17.38 13.15 16.97
C LYS A 30 -16.03 12.43 17.03
N ALA A 31 -15.95 11.33 17.81
CA ALA A 31 -14.72 10.52 17.86
C ALA A 31 -14.23 10.06 16.49
N ASP A 32 -15.14 9.80 15.55
CA ASP A 32 -14.77 9.30 14.21
C ASP A 32 -13.91 10.30 13.42
N ILE A 33 -13.97 11.61 13.75
CA ILE A 33 -13.11 12.65 13.16
C ILE A 33 -11.63 12.40 13.54
N PHE A 34 -11.39 11.92 14.76
CA PHE A 34 -10.07 11.63 15.32
C PHE A 34 -9.62 10.19 15.07
N SER A 35 -10.43 9.42 14.34
CA SER A 35 -10.13 8.02 14.02
C SER A 35 -8.87 7.89 13.18
N ARG A 36 -7.93 7.08 13.67
CA ARG A 36 -6.67 6.80 12.96
C ARG A 36 -6.94 5.97 11.70
N ARG A 37 -6.40 6.43 10.59
CA ARG A 37 -6.45 5.69 9.31
C ARG A 37 -5.09 5.08 9.02
N HIS A 38 -5.08 3.80 8.71
CA HIS A 38 -3.88 3.10 8.25
C HIS A 38 -3.68 3.34 6.75
N SER A 39 -2.44 3.63 6.39
CA SER A 39 -2.03 3.82 5.00
C SER A 39 -0.70 3.08 4.79
N PHE A 40 -0.62 2.36 3.71
CA PHE A 40 0.53 1.57 3.31
C PHE A 40 0.98 2.03 1.93
N SER A 41 2.26 1.87 1.63
CA SER A 41 2.83 2.17 0.32
C SER A 41 3.75 1.03 -0.11
N CYS A 42 3.67 0.65 -1.38
CA CYS A 42 4.61 -0.27 -1.99
C CYS A 42 4.87 0.12 -3.44
N LEU A 43 5.91 -0.44 -4.02
CA LEU A 43 6.14 -0.37 -5.46
C LEU A 43 5.34 -1.46 -6.15
N ILE A 44 4.73 -1.11 -7.26
CA ILE A 44 4.03 -2.04 -8.15
C ILE A 44 4.53 -1.84 -9.57
N GLN A 45 4.58 -2.90 -10.37
CA GLN A 45 4.71 -2.78 -11.80
C GLN A 45 3.34 -2.95 -12.46
N VAL A 46 2.97 -2.03 -13.34
CA VAL A 46 1.74 -2.12 -14.11
C VAL A 46 1.95 -3.10 -15.27
N ILE A 47 1.31 -4.24 -15.20
CA ILE A 47 1.42 -5.26 -16.26
C ILE A 47 0.41 -4.98 -17.38
N LYS A 48 -0.79 -4.51 -17.03
CA LYS A 48 -1.85 -4.18 -17.96
C LYS A 48 -2.71 -3.08 -17.41
N ASP A 49 -3.04 -2.09 -18.24
CA ASP A 49 -4.03 -1.06 -17.97
C ASP A 49 -4.93 -0.88 -19.20
N ASP A 50 -6.24 -1.11 -19.03
CA ASP A 50 -7.19 -1.04 -20.14
C ASP A 50 -7.52 0.41 -20.54
N HIS A 51 -7.22 1.40 -19.68
CA HIS A 51 -7.54 2.81 -19.90
C HIS A 51 -6.30 3.63 -20.30
N ASN A 52 -5.12 3.25 -19.80
CA ASN A 52 -3.88 4.00 -20.06
C ASN A 52 -2.71 3.06 -20.35
N LYS A 53 -2.52 2.76 -21.63
CA LYS A 53 -1.43 1.89 -22.10
C LYS A 53 -0.02 2.40 -21.80
N GLU A 54 0.13 3.70 -21.63
CA GLU A 54 1.44 4.30 -21.31
C GLU A 54 1.96 3.92 -19.92
N LEU A 55 1.09 3.42 -19.04
CA LEU A 55 1.47 2.96 -17.71
C LEU A 55 2.03 1.53 -17.73
N GLU A 56 1.74 0.74 -18.76
CA GLU A 56 2.19 -0.65 -18.86
C GLU A 56 3.72 -0.74 -18.84
N GLY A 57 4.26 -1.60 -17.98
CA GLY A 57 5.69 -1.76 -17.73
C GLY A 57 6.28 -0.80 -16.69
N LYS A 58 5.63 0.32 -16.38
CA LYS A 58 6.15 1.29 -15.41
C LYS A 58 6.06 0.79 -13.98
N ILE A 59 7.05 1.17 -13.17
CA ILE A 59 7.04 0.96 -11.72
C ILE A 59 6.47 2.21 -11.08
N LEU A 60 5.41 2.04 -10.28
CA LEU A 60 4.70 3.12 -9.62
C LEU A 60 4.63 2.90 -8.11
N ASN A 61 4.53 3.99 -7.36
CA ASN A 61 4.16 3.92 -5.96
C ASN A 61 2.64 3.74 -5.84
N PHE A 62 2.24 2.66 -5.19
CA PHE A 62 0.84 2.36 -4.88
C PHE A 62 0.57 2.57 -3.40
N ARG A 63 -0.26 3.57 -3.09
CA ARG A 63 -0.73 3.84 -1.74
C ARG A 63 -2.12 3.25 -1.53
N PHE A 64 -2.30 2.49 -0.45
CA PHE A 64 -3.55 1.78 -0.17
C PHE A 64 -3.86 1.75 1.34
N GLY A 65 -5.10 1.42 1.66
CA GLY A 65 -5.59 1.30 3.03
C GLY A 65 -5.64 -0.15 3.51
N ILE A 66 -6.26 -0.34 4.68
CA ILE A 66 -6.34 -1.62 5.38
C ILE A 66 -6.96 -2.74 4.54
N LYS A 67 -7.96 -2.46 3.72
CA LYS A 67 -8.64 -3.46 2.88
C LYS A 67 -7.71 -4.18 1.89
N VAL A 68 -6.80 -3.44 1.27
CA VAL A 68 -5.80 -4.04 0.36
C VAL A 68 -4.72 -4.74 1.19
N TRP A 69 -4.34 -4.16 2.33
CA TRP A 69 -3.38 -4.79 3.24
C TRP A 69 -3.83 -6.16 3.72
N GLU A 70 -5.10 -6.31 4.11
CA GLU A 70 -5.70 -7.59 4.51
C GLU A 70 -5.59 -8.65 3.40
N LYS A 71 -5.78 -8.25 2.14
CA LYS A 71 -5.60 -9.16 0.98
C LYS A 71 -4.13 -9.60 0.83
N ILE A 72 -3.18 -8.67 1.00
CA ILE A 72 -1.74 -8.99 0.98
C ILE A 72 -1.40 -9.95 2.13
N GLN A 73 -1.90 -9.70 3.32
CA GLN A 73 -1.67 -10.59 4.47
C GLN A 73 -2.25 -12.00 4.23
N SER A 74 -3.41 -12.09 3.58
CA SER A 74 -4.02 -13.37 3.25
C SER A 74 -3.17 -14.19 2.26
N GLU A 75 -2.40 -13.55 1.36
CA GLU A 75 -1.44 -14.24 0.51
C GLU A 75 -0.18 -14.67 1.28
N LEU A 76 0.33 -13.79 2.17
CA LEU A 76 1.52 -14.08 2.97
C LEU A 76 1.28 -15.18 4.00
N LYS A 77 0.07 -15.26 4.56
CA LYS A 77 -0.33 -16.22 5.61
C LYS A 77 -1.75 -16.70 5.33
N PRO A 78 -1.97 -17.52 4.30
CA PRO A 78 -3.30 -18.04 4.01
C PRO A 78 -3.75 -19.01 5.12
N PRO A 79 -5.05 -19.04 5.47
CA PRO A 79 -5.58 -20.00 6.43
C PRO A 79 -5.55 -21.45 5.88
N ILE A 80 -5.55 -21.59 4.57
CA ILE A 80 -5.46 -22.87 3.84
C ILE A 80 -4.61 -22.64 2.59
N GLY A 81 -3.73 -23.59 2.27
CA GLY A 81 -2.84 -23.55 1.10
C GLY A 81 -1.44 -23.07 1.42
N GLU A 82 -0.62 -22.92 0.37
CA GLU A 82 0.77 -22.51 0.50
C GLU A 82 0.90 -20.98 0.55
N PRO A 83 1.75 -20.43 1.44
CA PRO A 83 2.05 -19.00 1.47
C PRO A 83 2.65 -18.54 0.13
N ASN A 84 2.22 -17.37 -0.33
CA ASN A 84 2.81 -16.68 -1.46
C ASN A 84 3.28 -15.30 -1.05
N ASN A 85 4.52 -14.94 -1.40
CA ASN A 85 5.01 -13.58 -1.23
C ASN A 85 4.68 -12.76 -2.49
N PRO A 86 3.67 -11.87 -2.46
CA PRO A 86 3.32 -11.08 -3.64
C PRO A 86 4.39 -10.06 -4.04
N PHE A 87 5.40 -9.83 -3.19
CA PHE A 87 6.55 -8.98 -3.48
C PHE A 87 7.75 -9.74 -4.06
N ASP A 88 7.63 -11.05 -4.28
CA ASP A 88 8.66 -11.83 -4.95
C ASP A 88 8.72 -11.46 -6.45
N LEU A 89 9.91 -11.10 -6.93
CA LEU A 89 10.09 -10.64 -8.31
C LEU A 89 9.89 -11.74 -9.36
N LEU A 90 10.01 -13.00 -8.98
CA LEU A 90 9.87 -14.16 -9.88
C LEU A 90 8.54 -14.89 -9.71
N LYS A 91 8.04 -14.94 -8.47
CA LYS A 91 6.91 -15.80 -8.07
C LYS A 91 5.72 -15.03 -7.53
N GLY A 92 5.81 -13.70 -7.46
CA GLY A 92 4.71 -12.85 -6.99
C GLY A 92 3.47 -13.01 -7.86
N LYS A 93 2.30 -13.04 -7.22
CA LYS A 93 1.01 -13.13 -7.92
C LYS A 93 0.57 -11.78 -8.47
N LEU A 94 -0.11 -11.80 -9.59
CA LEU A 94 -0.74 -10.61 -10.16
C LEU A 94 -1.89 -10.13 -9.25
N PHE A 95 -1.89 -8.85 -8.91
CA PHE A 95 -3.01 -8.20 -8.23
C PHE A 95 -3.94 -7.53 -9.25
N SER A 96 -5.16 -8.02 -9.38
CA SER A 96 -6.20 -7.38 -10.19
C SER A 96 -6.84 -6.26 -9.37
N LEU A 97 -6.46 -5.02 -9.69
CA LEU A 97 -6.99 -3.83 -9.04
C LEU A 97 -8.30 -3.41 -9.70
N LYS A 98 -9.40 -3.44 -8.96
CA LYS A 98 -10.70 -2.95 -9.39
C LYS A 98 -11.23 -1.94 -8.39
N ILE A 99 -11.38 -0.70 -8.83
CA ILE A 99 -11.85 0.40 -8.00
C ILE A 99 -13.31 0.69 -8.40
N THR A 100 -14.21 0.60 -7.42
CA THR A 100 -15.61 0.98 -7.56
C THR A 100 -15.95 2.13 -6.63
N LYS A 101 -17.08 2.80 -6.82
CA LYS A 101 -17.58 3.83 -5.91
C LYS A 101 -18.74 3.27 -5.10
N VAL A 102 -18.63 3.38 -3.76
CA VAL A 102 -19.74 3.05 -2.84
C VAL A 102 -19.94 4.24 -1.93
N SER A 103 -21.12 4.82 -1.94
CA SER A 103 -21.45 6.04 -1.17
C SER A 103 -20.43 7.18 -1.35
N GLY A 104 -19.90 7.35 -2.57
CA GLY A 104 -18.91 8.39 -2.90
C GLY A 104 -17.45 8.03 -2.60
N PHE A 105 -17.18 6.94 -1.90
CA PHE A 105 -15.83 6.51 -1.52
C PHE A 105 -15.31 5.42 -2.45
N ASN A 106 -13.97 5.39 -2.63
CA ASN A 106 -13.33 4.31 -3.36
C ASN A 106 -13.46 3.00 -2.59
N ASN A 107 -13.93 1.97 -3.27
CA ASN A 107 -14.07 0.62 -2.76
C ASN A 107 -13.19 -0.34 -3.56
N TYR A 108 -12.46 -1.20 -2.85
CA TYR A 108 -11.49 -2.16 -3.39
C TYR A 108 -11.90 -3.62 -3.15
N ASP A 109 -13.14 -3.87 -2.72
CA ASP A 109 -13.58 -5.22 -2.32
C ASP A 109 -13.48 -6.23 -3.47
N GLN A 110 -13.69 -5.78 -4.70
CA GLN A 110 -13.58 -6.61 -5.91
C GLN A 110 -12.13 -6.80 -6.40
N SER A 111 -11.15 -6.12 -5.82
CA SER A 111 -9.74 -6.33 -6.11
C SER A 111 -9.28 -7.63 -5.47
N LYS A 112 -8.43 -8.41 -6.17
CA LYS A 112 -7.96 -9.71 -5.70
C LYS A 112 -6.63 -10.11 -6.34
N PHE A 113 -5.89 -10.98 -5.65
CA PHE A 113 -4.80 -11.71 -6.30
C PHE A 113 -5.37 -12.76 -7.27
N VAL A 114 -4.73 -12.87 -8.41
CA VAL A 114 -5.04 -13.89 -9.41
C VAL A 114 -4.10 -15.07 -9.17
N ASP A 115 -4.61 -16.30 -9.25
CA ASP A 115 -3.81 -17.50 -9.02
C ASP A 115 -2.88 -17.79 -10.22
N LYS A 116 -2.04 -16.80 -10.51
CA LYS A 116 -1.02 -16.85 -11.56
C LYS A 116 0.17 -16.02 -11.12
N ALA A 117 1.33 -16.65 -10.99
CA ALA A 117 2.58 -15.93 -10.80
C ALA A 117 2.96 -15.20 -12.09
N ILE A 118 3.32 -13.93 -11.96
CA ILE A 118 3.84 -13.12 -13.07
C ILE A 118 5.15 -12.50 -12.60
N PRO A 119 6.29 -12.89 -13.18
CA PRO A 119 7.57 -12.26 -12.88
C PRO A 119 7.58 -10.77 -13.24
N LEU A 120 8.47 -10.03 -12.60
CA LEU A 120 8.82 -8.67 -13.03
C LEU A 120 9.17 -8.69 -14.53
N VAL A 121 8.71 -7.71 -15.29
CA VAL A 121 9.09 -7.55 -16.69
C VAL A 121 10.08 -6.39 -16.84
N ILE A 122 11.11 -6.58 -17.64
CA ILE A 122 12.11 -5.57 -17.95
C ILE A 122 12.26 -5.44 -19.47
N PRO A 123 12.69 -4.29 -20.01
CA PRO A 123 12.94 -4.16 -21.44
C PRO A 123 14.15 -4.99 -21.86
N ASP A 124 14.05 -5.70 -22.98
CA ASP A 124 15.17 -6.31 -23.68
C ASP A 124 15.95 -5.27 -24.50
N GLU A 125 16.98 -5.71 -25.22
CA GLU A 125 17.81 -4.85 -26.08
C GLU A 125 17.02 -4.09 -27.17
N LYS A 126 15.81 -4.58 -27.50
CA LYS A 126 14.89 -3.96 -28.47
C LYS A 126 13.81 -3.12 -27.81
N GLY A 127 13.87 -2.94 -26.48
CA GLY A 127 12.88 -2.21 -25.71
C GLY A 127 11.56 -2.97 -25.48
N LYS A 128 11.48 -4.26 -25.84
CA LYS A 128 10.31 -5.09 -25.58
C LYS A 128 10.32 -5.58 -24.15
N LEU A 129 9.21 -5.44 -23.43
CA LEU A 129 9.05 -5.96 -22.08
C LEU A 129 9.06 -7.50 -22.09
N VAL A 130 10.01 -8.07 -21.38
CA VAL A 130 10.18 -9.53 -21.21
C VAL A 130 10.23 -9.91 -19.75
N PRO A 131 9.61 -11.02 -19.33
CA PRO A 131 9.65 -11.45 -17.94
C PRO A 131 11.05 -11.89 -17.55
N ILE A 132 11.49 -11.52 -16.35
CA ILE A 132 12.74 -12.03 -15.78
C ILE A 132 12.61 -13.51 -15.47
N THR A 133 13.76 -14.19 -15.44
CA THR A 133 13.91 -15.60 -15.06
C THR A 133 15.04 -15.74 -14.04
N GLU A 134 15.21 -16.91 -13.46
CA GLU A 134 16.35 -17.22 -12.59
C GLU A 134 17.72 -17.03 -13.27
N LYS A 135 17.74 -17.06 -14.60
CA LYS A 135 18.94 -16.88 -15.44
C LYS A 135 19.17 -15.40 -15.81
N THR A 136 18.22 -14.52 -15.55
CA THR A 136 18.37 -13.09 -15.87
C THR A 136 19.47 -12.49 -14.99
N ASP A 137 20.35 -11.68 -15.60
CA ASP A 137 21.42 -11.01 -14.86
C ASP A 137 20.87 -10.12 -13.74
N LYS A 138 21.27 -10.41 -12.52
CA LYS A 138 20.84 -9.68 -11.32
C LYS A 138 21.25 -8.21 -11.36
N ALA A 139 22.42 -7.89 -11.97
CA ALA A 139 22.86 -6.51 -12.10
C ALA A 139 21.92 -5.71 -13.01
N LEU A 140 21.45 -6.31 -14.10
CA LEU A 140 20.46 -5.69 -14.99
C LEU A 140 19.13 -5.41 -14.27
N VAL A 141 18.63 -6.39 -13.53
CA VAL A 141 17.39 -6.22 -12.74
C VAL A 141 17.54 -5.12 -11.68
N PHE A 142 18.69 -5.12 -10.97
CA PHE A 142 18.97 -4.10 -9.96
C PHE A 142 19.06 -2.69 -10.56
N THR A 143 19.75 -2.53 -11.70
CA THR A 143 19.86 -1.26 -12.40
C THR A 143 18.49 -0.76 -12.84
N PHE A 144 17.68 -1.63 -13.45
CA PHE A 144 16.31 -1.30 -13.85
C PHE A 144 15.46 -0.83 -12.65
N LEU A 145 15.49 -1.57 -11.55
CA LEU A 145 14.75 -1.19 -10.34
C LEU A 145 15.24 0.15 -9.77
N LYS A 146 16.55 0.37 -9.72
CA LYS A 146 17.13 1.61 -9.19
C LYS A 146 16.74 2.83 -10.02
N GLU A 147 16.68 2.70 -11.33
CA GLU A 147 16.37 3.80 -12.25
C GLU A 147 14.88 4.13 -12.30
N HIS A 148 14.01 3.13 -12.10
CA HIS A 148 12.58 3.29 -12.33
C HIS A 148 11.74 3.29 -11.04
N SER A 149 12.34 2.94 -9.89
CA SER A 149 11.61 2.91 -8.62
C SER A 149 11.48 4.28 -7.99
N ALA A 150 10.27 4.59 -7.49
CA ALA A 150 10.06 5.75 -6.65
C ALA A 150 10.70 5.55 -5.26
N ASP A 151 11.21 6.63 -4.69
CA ASP A 151 11.75 6.63 -3.33
C ASP A 151 10.61 6.54 -2.30
N LEU A 152 10.45 5.36 -1.69
CA LEU A 152 9.44 5.12 -0.66
C LEU A 152 9.80 5.76 0.69
N THR A 153 11.04 6.21 0.92
CA THR A 153 11.41 6.87 2.18
C THR A 153 10.62 8.16 2.40
N LYS A 154 10.16 8.79 1.33
CA LYS A 154 9.26 9.96 1.37
C LYS A 154 7.91 9.68 2.03
N HIS A 155 7.51 8.40 2.12
CA HIS A 155 6.28 7.93 2.74
C HIS A 155 6.53 7.28 4.11
N ALA A 156 7.79 7.25 4.57
CA ALA A 156 8.12 6.79 5.91
C ALA A 156 7.49 7.71 6.97
N TYR A 157 7.26 7.14 8.16
CA TYR A 157 6.75 7.90 9.29
C TYR A 157 7.61 9.15 9.55
N LYS A 158 6.94 10.31 9.69
CA LYS A 158 7.56 11.55 10.10
C LYS A 158 7.11 11.90 11.50
N GLU A 159 8.07 12.06 12.40
CA GLU A 159 7.81 12.47 13.77
C GLU A 159 7.26 13.90 13.82
N TRP A 160 6.36 14.16 14.74
CA TRP A 160 5.90 15.51 15.01
C TRP A 160 7.02 16.31 15.68
N ASP A 161 7.20 17.55 15.25
CA ASP A 161 7.99 18.54 15.95
C ASP A 161 7.19 19.17 17.13
N GLN A 162 7.85 19.97 17.94
CA GLN A 162 7.22 20.60 19.10
C GLN A 162 6.08 21.55 18.69
N ASP A 163 6.20 22.21 17.55
CA ASP A 163 5.17 23.13 17.06
C ASP A 163 3.90 22.40 16.66
N THR A 164 4.04 21.25 16.02
CA THR A 164 2.91 20.37 15.71
C THR A 164 2.21 19.87 16.98
N TYR A 165 2.98 19.46 18.02
CA TYR A 165 2.40 19.07 19.31
C TYR A 165 1.66 20.23 19.97
N ASN A 166 2.22 21.43 19.96
CA ASN A 166 1.59 22.60 20.53
C ASN A 166 0.30 22.97 19.81
N TYR A 167 0.30 22.92 18.47
CA TYR A 167 -0.89 23.21 17.67
C TYR A 167 -2.04 22.23 17.94
N VAL A 168 -1.73 20.94 18.08
CA VAL A 168 -2.76 19.89 18.29
C VAL A 168 -3.33 19.93 19.70
N ASN A 169 -2.61 20.49 20.69
CA ASN A 169 -3.05 20.62 22.09
C ASN A 169 -3.83 21.91 22.38
N GLN A 170 -4.02 22.81 21.43
CA GLN A 170 -4.87 23.99 21.52
C GLN A 170 -6.34 23.65 21.28
#